data_efedab8bdcb25fee831777be299e1ad2
#
_entry.id   efedab8bdcb25fee831777be299e1ad2
#
_cell.length_a   1.000
_cell.length_b   1.000
_cell.length_c   1.000
_cell.angle_alpha   90.00
_cell.angle_beta   90.00
_cell.angle_gamma   90.00
#
_symmetry.space_group_name_H-M   'P 1'
#
loop_
_entity.id
_entity.type
_entity.pdbx_description
1 polymer ?
#
loop_
_entity_poly.entity_id
_entity_poly.type
_entity_poly.pdbx_seq_one_letter_code
_entity_poly.pdbx_strand_id
1 'polypeptide(L)'
;MTMPVDLLVTGSGSLAEAVLFDLVAMPTLAAPMTIVVAARNAQRLAWLAQAAHARACALDTHHRVACRAIDWEAPGDLARLLAEAAPKVVFHAASLQSMWEIARGEDAWAAEIRASGYGATLPLQLALALRVARAIGERAPASRFVNACYPDASNEILARLGHDVTCGIGNVATLAATYAARLGVEAPRRLRMLAHHRQVAAAIAGQGRLHPPRAWIDGAAAIAPDALPDVRLPAGASLNLVTGATGARLIAALLGRVERYAGHAPGPLGLCGGYPVTICGGRLELDLPPGLTLEEAVASNREWAREEGVSIDAHGNVRIASGRAALAADGGAGGESSESSESSESSESSESSESSESAALPLSYRIDEIEDVARHLMRVKADLQRRAA
;
A
#
# COMPACT_ATOMS: atom_id res chain seq x y z
N MET A 1 -29.29 -3.97 -21.65
CA MET A 1 -28.44 -4.95 -20.97
C MET A 1 -27.12 -4.26 -20.67
N THR A 2 -26.82 -3.98 -19.41
CA THR A 2 -25.51 -3.48 -18.98
C THR A 2 -24.49 -4.57 -19.21
N MET A 3 -23.39 -4.27 -19.90
CA MET A 3 -22.31 -5.24 -20.10
C MET A 3 -21.63 -5.51 -18.76
N PRO A 4 -21.35 -6.77 -18.42
CA PRO A 4 -20.67 -7.09 -17.16
C PRO A 4 -19.29 -6.41 -17.11
N VAL A 5 -18.97 -5.77 -15.99
CA VAL A 5 -17.68 -5.11 -15.75
C VAL A 5 -16.68 -6.16 -15.27
N ASP A 6 -15.54 -6.26 -15.93
CA ASP A 6 -14.47 -7.14 -15.46
C ASP A 6 -13.73 -6.51 -14.28
N LEU A 7 -13.37 -5.22 -14.40
CA LEU A 7 -12.58 -4.50 -13.40
C LEU A 7 -13.21 -3.16 -13.05
N LEU A 8 -13.41 -2.91 -11.77
CA LEU A 8 -13.66 -1.57 -11.23
C LEU A 8 -12.38 -1.06 -10.57
N VAL A 9 -11.85 0.06 -11.07
CA VAL A 9 -10.72 0.78 -10.46
C VAL A 9 -11.29 1.94 -9.66
N THR A 10 -11.03 1.99 -8.36
CA THR A 10 -11.39 3.12 -7.50
C THR A 10 -10.17 3.95 -7.18
N GLY A 11 -10.07 5.10 -7.83
CA GLY A 11 -8.94 6.02 -7.79
C GLY A 11 -8.46 6.43 -9.19
N SER A 12 -7.79 7.58 -9.27
CA SER A 12 -7.25 8.14 -10.52
C SER A 12 -5.82 8.69 -10.36
N GLY A 13 -5.12 8.23 -9.31
CA GLY A 13 -3.72 8.60 -9.05
C GLY A 13 -2.74 7.90 -10.01
N SER A 14 -1.46 8.20 -9.86
CA SER A 14 -0.39 7.69 -10.75
C SER A 14 -0.29 6.15 -10.76
N LEU A 15 -0.59 5.47 -9.64
CA LEU A 15 -0.61 4.00 -9.63
C LEU A 15 -1.81 3.44 -10.38
N ALA A 16 -3.01 4.02 -10.19
CA ALA A 16 -4.20 3.62 -10.95
C ALA A 16 -3.98 3.80 -12.46
N GLU A 17 -3.35 4.92 -12.87
CA GLU A 17 -2.98 5.19 -14.25
C GLU A 17 -1.98 4.15 -14.80
N ALA A 18 -0.91 3.84 -14.07
CA ALA A 18 0.09 2.87 -14.50
C ALA A 18 -0.54 1.48 -14.71
N VAL A 19 -1.30 1.00 -13.71
CA VAL A 19 -2.01 -0.30 -13.81
C VAL A 19 -3.00 -0.30 -14.99
N LEU A 20 -3.79 0.77 -15.15
CA LEU A 20 -4.75 0.89 -16.25
C LEU A 20 -4.04 0.82 -17.61
N PHE A 21 -2.96 1.58 -17.77
CA PHE A 21 -2.23 1.66 -19.03
C PHE A 21 -1.52 0.34 -19.39
N ASP A 22 -1.02 -0.39 -18.41
CA ASP A 22 -0.45 -1.70 -18.63
C ASP A 22 -1.53 -2.74 -18.95
N LEU A 23 -2.71 -2.68 -18.29
CA LEU A 23 -3.85 -3.55 -18.61
C LEU A 23 -4.36 -3.34 -20.04
N VAL A 24 -4.53 -2.08 -20.47
CA VAL A 24 -5.01 -1.82 -21.84
C VAL A 24 -3.96 -2.11 -22.91
N ALA A 25 -2.68 -2.23 -22.53
CA ALA A 25 -1.61 -2.67 -23.42
C ALA A 25 -1.52 -4.19 -23.56
N MET A 26 -2.21 -4.96 -22.70
CA MET A 26 -2.17 -6.42 -22.78
C MET A 26 -2.90 -6.92 -24.03
N PRO A 27 -2.42 -7.99 -24.69
CA PRO A 27 -3.12 -8.59 -25.83
C PRO A 27 -4.54 -9.03 -25.47
N THR A 28 -5.48 -8.82 -26.40
CA THR A 28 -6.83 -9.35 -26.29
C THR A 28 -6.83 -10.81 -26.67
N LEU A 29 -6.82 -11.72 -25.66
CA LEU A 29 -6.69 -13.17 -25.92
C LEU A 29 -8.03 -13.81 -26.33
N ALA A 30 -9.08 -13.66 -25.52
CA ALA A 30 -10.39 -14.28 -25.77
C ALA A 30 -11.50 -13.25 -26.01
N ALA A 31 -11.55 -12.20 -25.19
CA ALA A 31 -12.48 -11.08 -25.30
C ALA A 31 -11.87 -9.83 -24.71
N PRO A 32 -12.25 -8.64 -25.20
CA PRO A 32 -11.85 -7.37 -24.59
C PRO A 32 -12.28 -7.31 -23.12
N MET A 33 -11.42 -6.69 -22.27
CA MET A 33 -11.81 -6.35 -20.90
C MET A 33 -12.71 -5.12 -20.89
N THR A 34 -13.70 -5.11 -19.99
CA THR A 34 -14.51 -3.95 -19.67
C THR A 34 -14.05 -3.40 -18.32
N ILE A 35 -13.45 -2.21 -18.32
CA ILE A 35 -12.86 -1.55 -17.17
C ILE A 35 -13.66 -0.28 -16.86
N VAL A 36 -14.04 -0.09 -15.60
CA VAL A 36 -14.63 1.16 -15.11
C VAL A 36 -13.65 1.80 -14.15
N VAL A 37 -13.34 3.08 -14.36
CA VAL A 37 -12.52 3.88 -13.44
C VAL A 37 -13.41 4.87 -12.71
N ALA A 38 -13.39 4.84 -11.38
CA ALA A 38 -14.22 5.68 -10.53
C ALA A 38 -13.37 6.56 -9.62
N ALA A 39 -13.57 7.88 -9.65
CA ALA A 39 -12.83 8.83 -8.81
C ALA A 39 -13.59 10.17 -8.70
N ARG A 40 -13.12 11.08 -7.83
CA ARG A 40 -13.73 12.41 -7.61
C ARG A 40 -13.48 13.39 -8.75
N ASN A 41 -12.28 13.37 -9.32
CA ASN A 41 -11.86 14.39 -10.31
C ASN A 41 -12.31 14.02 -11.71
N ALA A 42 -13.39 14.65 -12.18
CA ALA A 42 -13.98 14.40 -13.50
C ALA A 42 -13.03 14.74 -14.66
N GLN A 43 -12.21 15.80 -14.54
CA GLN A 43 -11.25 16.17 -15.58
C GLN A 43 -10.14 15.11 -15.70
N ARG A 44 -9.65 14.61 -14.57
CA ARG A 44 -8.66 13.54 -14.55
C ARG A 44 -9.21 12.23 -15.13
N LEU A 45 -10.48 11.92 -14.83
CA LEU A 45 -11.17 10.76 -15.39
C LEU A 45 -11.33 10.87 -16.91
N ALA A 46 -11.70 12.04 -17.42
CA ALA A 46 -11.80 12.28 -18.87
C ALA A 46 -10.46 12.05 -19.58
N TRP A 47 -9.37 12.54 -18.99
CA TRP A 47 -8.02 12.29 -19.50
C TRP A 47 -7.66 10.80 -19.49
N LEU A 48 -7.90 10.08 -18.38
CA LEU A 48 -7.59 8.66 -18.29
C LEU A 48 -8.37 7.82 -19.30
N ALA A 49 -9.66 8.14 -19.52
CA ALA A 49 -10.46 7.47 -20.54
C ALA A 49 -9.90 7.70 -21.94
N GLN A 50 -9.60 8.96 -22.28
CA GLN A 50 -9.05 9.33 -23.58
C GLN A 50 -7.70 8.65 -23.82
N ALA A 51 -6.79 8.72 -22.85
CA ALA A 51 -5.46 8.14 -22.97
C ALA A 51 -5.51 6.60 -23.06
N ALA A 52 -6.39 5.95 -22.27
CA ALA A 52 -6.56 4.50 -22.31
C ALA A 52 -7.11 4.04 -23.68
N HIS A 53 -8.10 4.73 -24.23
CA HIS A 53 -8.63 4.44 -25.56
C HIS A 53 -7.57 4.65 -26.65
N ALA A 54 -6.82 5.75 -26.59
CA ALA A 54 -5.75 6.03 -27.56
C ALA A 54 -4.67 4.94 -27.52
N ARG A 55 -4.28 4.47 -26.31
CA ARG A 55 -3.33 3.36 -26.13
C ARG A 55 -3.88 2.05 -26.66
N ALA A 56 -5.15 1.72 -26.37
CA ALA A 56 -5.80 0.52 -26.88
C ALA A 56 -5.84 0.53 -28.42
N CYS A 57 -6.16 1.66 -29.05
CA CYS A 57 -6.11 1.81 -30.50
C CYS A 57 -4.69 1.66 -31.06
N ALA A 58 -3.70 2.32 -30.43
CA ALA A 58 -2.31 2.26 -30.90
C ALA A 58 -1.69 0.86 -30.79
N LEU A 59 -2.19 0.03 -29.88
CA LEU A 59 -1.70 -1.32 -29.60
C LEU A 59 -2.64 -2.42 -30.11
N ASP A 60 -3.72 -2.06 -30.79
CA ASP A 60 -4.72 -2.99 -31.37
C ASP A 60 -5.31 -3.98 -30.33
N THR A 61 -5.62 -3.47 -29.12
CA THR A 61 -6.04 -4.34 -28.01
C THR A 61 -7.55 -4.36 -27.74
N HIS A 62 -8.31 -3.44 -28.25
CA HIS A 62 -9.78 -3.36 -28.20
C HIS A 62 -10.45 -3.35 -26.77
N HIS A 63 -9.66 -3.17 -25.71
CA HIS A 63 -10.21 -3.06 -24.35
C HIS A 63 -11.08 -1.81 -24.21
N ARG A 64 -12.12 -1.92 -23.36
CA ARG A 64 -13.10 -0.85 -23.16
C ARG A 64 -12.91 -0.22 -21.80
N VAL A 65 -12.77 1.10 -21.77
CA VAL A 65 -12.61 1.87 -20.54
C VAL A 65 -13.74 2.89 -20.43
N ALA A 66 -14.51 2.83 -19.35
CA ALA A 66 -15.50 3.83 -18.98
C ALA A 66 -15.05 4.53 -17.68
N CYS A 67 -15.47 5.76 -17.49
CA CYS A 67 -15.18 6.53 -16.28
C CYS A 67 -16.46 6.99 -15.61
N ARG A 68 -16.46 6.98 -14.26
CA ARG A 68 -17.57 7.42 -13.43
C ARG A 68 -17.06 8.36 -12.34
N ALA A 69 -17.56 9.58 -12.29
CA ALA A 69 -17.36 10.44 -11.14
C ALA A 69 -18.14 9.88 -9.95
N ILE A 70 -17.49 9.81 -8.78
CA ILE A 70 -18.08 9.40 -7.51
C ILE A 70 -17.75 10.43 -6.44
N ASP A 71 -18.69 10.63 -5.53
CA ASP A 71 -18.49 11.38 -4.31
C ASP A 71 -18.33 10.40 -3.14
N TRP A 72 -17.14 10.41 -2.52
CA TRP A 72 -16.85 9.54 -1.37
C TRP A 72 -17.67 9.88 -0.12
N GLU A 73 -18.19 11.10 -0.01
CA GLU A 73 -18.99 11.58 1.11
C GLU A 73 -20.50 11.42 0.85
N ALA A 74 -20.92 11.19 -0.40
CA ALA A 74 -22.33 10.97 -0.74
C ALA A 74 -22.78 9.57 -0.30
N PRO A 75 -23.76 9.47 0.61
CA PRO A 75 -24.24 8.17 1.07
C PRO A 75 -24.72 7.29 -0.09
N GLY A 76 -24.15 6.09 -0.20
CA GLY A 76 -24.59 5.07 -1.15
C GLY A 76 -24.11 5.24 -2.60
N ASP A 77 -23.35 6.27 -2.97
CA ASP A 77 -22.86 6.43 -4.35
C ASP A 77 -21.94 5.29 -4.79
N LEU A 78 -20.98 4.93 -3.95
CA LEU A 78 -20.11 3.77 -4.16
C LEU A 78 -20.90 2.44 -4.17
N ALA A 79 -21.83 2.28 -3.23
CA ALA A 79 -22.65 1.06 -3.13
C ALA A 79 -23.53 0.87 -4.36
N ARG A 80 -24.11 1.96 -4.88
CA ARG A 80 -24.88 1.96 -6.14
C ARG A 80 -24.00 1.59 -7.32
N LEU A 81 -22.81 2.18 -7.45
CA LEU A 81 -21.85 1.84 -8.50
C LEU A 81 -21.48 0.35 -8.47
N LEU A 82 -21.19 -0.20 -7.30
CA LEU A 82 -20.86 -1.63 -7.16
C LEU A 82 -22.04 -2.54 -7.53
N ALA A 83 -23.26 -2.20 -7.13
CA ALA A 83 -24.45 -2.95 -7.50
C ALA A 83 -24.74 -2.90 -9.01
N GLU A 84 -24.54 -1.75 -9.66
CA GLU A 84 -24.73 -1.57 -11.10
C GLU A 84 -23.67 -2.29 -11.93
N ALA A 85 -22.40 -2.19 -11.50
CA ALA A 85 -21.24 -2.73 -12.21
C ALA A 85 -21.05 -4.24 -11.98
N ALA A 86 -21.36 -4.75 -10.79
CA ALA A 86 -21.10 -6.13 -10.34
C ALA A 86 -19.72 -6.65 -10.83
N PRO A 87 -18.63 -5.96 -10.52
CA PRO A 87 -17.32 -6.24 -11.11
C PRO A 87 -16.76 -7.58 -10.62
N LYS A 88 -15.97 -8.27 -11.45
CA LYS A 88 -15.24 -9.48 -11.01
C LYS A 88 -14.10 -9.15 -10.06
N VAL A 89 -13.43 -8.02 -10.29
CA VAL A 89 -12.33 -7.51 -9.47
C VAL A 89 -12.57 -6.03 -9.17
N VAL A 90 -12.36 -5.63 -7.92
CA VAL A 90 -12.28 -4.23 -7.50
C VAL A 90 -10.83 -3.93 -7.15
N PHE A 91 -10.21 -3.03 -7.88
CA PHE A 91 -8.87 -2.51 -7.59
C PHE A 91 -8.96 -1.13 -6.95
N HIS A 92 -8.57 -1.02 -5.68
CA HIS A 92 -8.60 0.22 -4.93
C HIS A 92 -7.23 0.88 -4.85
N ALA A 93 -7.14 2.11 -5.35
CA ALA A 93 -5.92 2.92 -5.38
C ALA A 93 -6.22 4.40 -5.04
N ALA A 94 -7.11 4.63 -4.07
CA ALA A 94 -7.46 5.97 -3.58
C ALA A 94 -7.25 6.08 -2.07
N SER A 95 -6.67 7.16 -1.61
CA SER A 95 -6.48 7.46 -0.19
C SER A 95 -6.85 8.91 0.11
N LEU A 96 -7.00 9.25 1.39
CA LEU A 96 -7.21 10.63 1.83
C LEU A 96 -5.92 11.46 1.76
N GLN A 97 -4.76 10.79 1.73
CA GLN A 97 -3.45 11.43 1.64
C GLN A 97 -2.53 10.66 0.68
N SER A 98 -2.01 11.34 -0.32
CA SER A 98 -0.95 10.82 -1.17
C SER A 98 0.40 10.85 -0.45
N MET A 99 1.13 9.74 -0.44
CA MET A 99 2.48 9.68 0.15
C MET A 99 3.51 10.46 -0.68
N TRP A 100 3.28 10.57 -1.98
CA TRP A 100 4.14 11.40 -2.84
C TRP A 100 3.99 12.90 -2.56
N GLU A 101 2.83 13.33 -2.05
CA GLU A 101 2.64 14.70 -1.56
C GLU A 101 3.43 14.93 -0.26
N ILE A 102 3.39 13.98 0.68
CA ILE A 102 4.19 14.05 1.92
C ILE A 102 5.69 14.06 1.61
N ALA A 103 6.14 13.19 0.70
CA ALA A 103 7.56 13.10 0.35
C ALA A 103 8.12 14.40 -0.28
N ARG A 104 7.28 15.12 -1.02
CA ARG A 104 7.65 16.38 -1.71
C ARG A 104 7.22 17.65 -0.96
N GLY A 105 6.30 17.51 0.00
CA GLY A 105 5.76 18.65 0.75
C GLY A 105 6.79 19.27 1.69
N GLU A 106 6.80 20.60 1.74
CA GLU A 106 7.64 21.41 2.64
C GLU A 106 6.80 22.05 3.75
N ASP A 107 5.48 21.83 3.74
CA ASP A 107 4.57 22.37 4.73
C ASP A 107 4.70 21.70 6.11
N ALA A 108 4.13 22.32 7.14
CA ALA A 108 4.17 21.85 8.51
C ALA A 108 3.54 20.44 8.66
N TRP A 109 2.52 20.10 7.84
CA TRP A 109 1.91 18.78 7.83
C TRP A 109 2.89 17.70 7.33
N ALA A 110 3.57 17.95 6.22
CA ALA A 110 4.56 17.01 5.69
C ALA A 110 5.73 16.81 6.67
N ALA A 111 6.16 17.89 7.36
CA ALA A 111 7.17 17.82 8.40
C ALA A 111 6.72 16.96 9.59
N GLU A 112 5.49 17.14 10.06
CA GLU A 112 4.92 16.38 11.18
C GLU A 112 4.81 14.88 10.84
N ILE A 113 4.34 14.52 9.65
CA ILE A 113 4.27 13.11 9.21
C ILE A 113 5.67 12.49 9.12
N ARG A 114 6.66 13.22 8.58
CA ARG A 114 8.05 12.71 8.52
C ARG A 114 8.63 12.48 9.92
N ALA A 115 8.33 13.35 10.87
CA ALA A 115 8.78 13.20 12.27
C ALA A 115 8.08 12.04 12.99
N SER A 116 6.81 11.81 12.70
CA SER A 116 5.99 10.74 13.29
C SER A 116 6.21 9.37 12.63
N GLY A 117 6.80 9.33 11.43
CA GLY A 117 7.02 8.13 10.65
C GLY A 117 5.85 7.80 9.71
N TYR A 118 6.14 6.96 8.71
CA TYR A 118 5.21 6.58 7.65
C TYR A 118 3.90 5.96 8.19
N GLY A 119 4.02 5.14 9.24
CA GLY A 119 2.87 4.47 9.86
C GLY A 119 1.78 5.41 10.36
N ALA A 120 2.12 6.67 10.71
CA ALA A 120 1.14 7.67 11.14
C ALA A 120 0.08 7.99 10.06
N THR A 121 0.35 7.68 8.79
CA THR A 121 -0.60 7.87 7.69
C THR A 121 -1.57 6.70 7.51
N LEU A 122 -1.39 5.58 8.22
CA LEU A 122 -2.20 4.37 8.03
C LEU A 122 -3.71 4.64 8.06
N PRO A 123 -4.29 5.43 8.98
CA PRO A 123 -5.71 5.74 8.95
C PRO A 123 -6.15 6.46 7.66
N LEU A 124 -5.32 7.36 7.13
CA LEU A 124 -5.60 8.11 5.90
C LEU A 124 -5.51 7.22 4.64
N GLN A 125 -4.70 6.18 4.68
CA GLN A 125 -4.61 5.18 3.62
C GLN A 125 -5.78 4.20 3.68
N LEU A 126 -6.20 3.81 4.89
CA LEU A 126 -7.16 2.74 5.11
C LEU A 126 -8.63 3.21 5.06
N ALA A 127 -8.96 4.45 5.42
CA ALA A 127 -10.34 4.90 5.55
C ALA A 127 -11.19 4.67 4.29
N LEU A 128 -10.67 5.02 3.10
CA LEU A 128 -11.40 4.77 1.85
C LEU A 128 -11.42 3.29 1.47
N ALA A 129 -10.34 2.55 1.75
CA ALA A 129 -10.29 1.11 1.51
C ALA A 129 -11.33 0.36 2.36
N LEU A 130 -11.55 0.78 3.61
CA LEU A 130 -12.58 0.23 4.50
C LEU A 130 -13.99 0.49 3.97
N ARG A 131 -14.27 1.71 3.46
CA ARG A 131 -15.55 2.02 2.79
C ARG A 131 -15.78 1.13 1.56
N VAL A 132 -14.74 0.91 0.74
CA VAL A 132 -14.82 0.03 -0.42
C VAL A 132 -15.06 -1.41 0.01
N ALA A 133 -14.34 -1.92 1.00
CA ALA A 133 -14.50 -3.29 1.50
C ALA A 133 -15.91 -3.55 2.05
N ARG A 134 -16.48 -2.62 2.83
CA ARG A 134 -17.88 -2.69 3.30
C ARG A 134 -18.86 -2.73 2.14
N ALA A 135 -18.71 -1.82 1.19
CA ALA A 135 -19.60 -1.74 0.03
C ALA A 135 -19.51 -2.99 -0.87
N ILE A 136 -18.33 -3.60 -1.01
CA ILE A 136 -18.16 -4.90 -1.69
C ILE A 136 -18.95 -5.98 -0.94
N GLY A 137 -18.77 -6.12 0.38
CA GLY A 137 -19.48 -7.11 1.18
C GLY A 137 -20.99 -6.99 1.07
N GLU A 138 -21.52 -5.75 0.98
CA GLU A 138 -22.96 -5.49 0.89
C GLU A 138 -23.54 -5.66 -0.53
N ARG A 139 -22.80 -5.30 -1.59
CA ARG A 139 -23.36 -5.10 -2.93
C ARG A 139 -22.75 -5.97 -4.01
N ALA A 140 -21.53 -6.47 -3.80
CA ALA A 140 -20.79 -7.26 -4.77
C ALA A 140 -19.91 -8.33 -4.10
N PRO A 141 -20.46 -9.19 -3.22
CA PRO A 141 -19.69 -10.11 -2.37
C PRO A 141 -18.87 -11.15 -3.15
N ALA A 142 -19.18 -11.36 -4.43
CA ALA A 142 -18.38 -12.23 -5.31
C ALA A 142 -17.16 -11.52 -5.92
N SER A 143 -17.02 -10.21 -5.76
CA SER A 143 -15.88 -9.46 -6.27
C SER A 143 -14.61 -9.75 -5.47
N ARG A 144 -13.50 -9.94 -6.17
CA ARG A 144 -12.18 -10.01 -5.55
C ARG A 144 -11.68 -8.59 -5.23
N PHE A 145 -11.28 -8.37 -3.99
CA PHE A 145 -10.79 -7.07 -3.56
C PHE A 145 -9.26 -7.01 -3.59
N VAL A 146 -8.72 -6.08 -4.38
CA VAL A 146 -7.29 -5.80 -4.53
C VAL A 146 -7.01 -4.37 -4.05
N ASN A 147 -6.24 -4.22 -2.98
CA ASN A 147 -5.98 -2.93 -2.33
C ASN A 147 -4.52 -2.48 -2.55
N ALA A 148 -4.32 -1.23 -2.95
CA ALA A 148 -2.98 -0.65 -3.12
C ALA A 148 -2.60 0.38 -2.04
N CYS A 149 -3.51 0.65 -1.10
CA CYS A 149 -3.29 1.67 -0.08
C CYS A 149 -2.66 1.06 1.18
N TYR A 150 -1.35 1.09 1.28
CA TYR A 150 -0.53 0.52 2.35
C TYR A 150 -0.89 -0.93 2.69
N PRO A 151 -0.92 -1.83 1.68
CA PRO A 151 -1.51 -3.16 1.79
C PRO A 151 -0.83 -4.06 2.82
N ASP A 152 0.47 -3.84 3.13
CA ASP A 152 1.24 -4.63 4.11
C ASP A 152 0.63 -4.56 5.53
N ALA A 153 -0.03 -3.46 5.88
CA ALA A 153 -0.68 -3.27 7.17
C ALA A 153 -2.21 -3.20 7.05
N SER A 154 -2.74 -2.47 6.05
CA SER A 154 -4.18 -2.24 5.92
C SER A 154 -4.97 -3.51 5.61
N ASN A 155 -4.40 -4.47 4.86
CA ASN A 155 -5.11 -5.70 4.51
C ASN A 155 -5.32 -6.59 5.74
N GLU A 156 -4.35 -6.64 6.68
CA GLU A 156 -4.53 -7.34 7.95
C GLU A 156 -5.66 -6.72 8.78
N ILE A 157 -5.75 -5.38 8.82
CA ILE A 157 -6.82 -4.68 9.54
C ILE A 157 -8.18 -4.97 8.89
N LEU A 158 -8.29 -4.87 7.57
CA LEU A 158 -9.52 -5.17 6.85
C LEU A 158 -10.01 -6.60 7.13
N ALA A 159 -9.11 -7.58 7.09
CA ALA A 159 -9.44 -8.97 7.40
C ALA A 159 -9.88 -9.16 8.86
N ARG A 160 -9.21 -8.51 9.83
CA ARG A 160 -9.60 -8.55 11.24
C ARG A 160 -10.95 -7.87 11.52
N LEU A 161 -11.35 -6.91 10.67
CA LEU A 161 -12.68 -6.28 10.70
C LEU A 161 -13.74 -7.11 9.96
N GLY A 162 -13.39 -8.31 9.48
CA GLY A 162 -14.31 -9.25 8.84
C GLY A 162 -14.53 -9.02 7.35
N HIS A 163 -13.64 -8.27 6.67
CA HIS A 163 -13.74 -8.03 5.24
C HIS A 163 -12.83 -8.95 4.45
N ASP A 164 -13.35 -9.54 3.36
CA ASP A 164 -12.56 -10.35 2.45
C ASP A 164 -11.62 -9.49 1.62
N VAL A 165 -10.32 -9.73 1.74
CA VAL A 165 -9.27 -9.10 0.95
C VAL A 165 -8.52 -10.16 0.18
N THR A 166 -8.47 -10.03 -1.15
CA THR A 166 -7.72 -10.99 -1.98
C THR A 166 -6.22 -10.77 -1.83
N CYS A 167 -5.76 -9.55 -2.07
CA CYS A 167 -4.35 -9.16 -1.91
C CYS A 167 -4.16 -7.65 -2.12
N GLY A 168 -2.92 -7.20 -2.06
CA GLY A 168 -2.51 -5.87 -2.48
C GLY A 168 -1.71 -5.86 -3.78
N ILE A 169 -1.30 -4.66 -4.19
CA ILE A 169 -0.39 -4.38 -5.31
C ILE A 169 0.76 -3.52 -4.81
N GLY A 170 1.96 -3.74 -5.34
CA GLY A 170 3.15 -2.95 -5.06
C GLY A 170 4.14 -3.67 -4.15
N ASN A 171 4.93 -2.88 -3.42
CA ASN A 171 5.88 -3.30 -2.39
C ASN A 171 6.70 -4.54 -2.78
N VAL A 172 6.43 -5.71 -2.19
CA VAL A 172 7.16 -6.94 -2.45
C VAL A 172 7.19 -7.32 -3.92
N ALA A 173 6.12 -7.09 -4.69
CA ALA A 173 6.09 -7.42 -6.12
C ALA A 173 7.04 -6.53 -6.92
N THR A 174 7.08 -5.24 -6.63
CA THR A 174 8.00 -4.26 -7.24
C THR A 174 9.45 -4.60 -6.90
N LEU A 175 9.71 -4.90 -5.62
CA LEU A 175 11.03 -5.27 -5.13
C LEU A 175 11.50 -6.57 -5.78
N ALA A 176 10.67 -7.61 -5.79
CA ALA A 176 10.99 -8.92 -6.39
C ALA A 176 11.26 -8.81 -7.90
N ALA A 177 10.48 -8.01 -8.64
CA ALA A 177 10.75 -7.75 -10.06
C ALA A 177 12.12 -7.11 -10.29
N THR A 178 12.50 -6.16 -9.42
CA THR A 178 13.80 -5.49 -9.48
C THR A 178 14.94 -6.44 -9.15
N TYR A 179 14.79 -7.27 -8.10
CA TYR A 179 15.77 -8.30 -7.75
C TYR A 179 15.90 -9.35 -8.85
N ALA A 180 14.79 -9.82 -9.44
CA ALA A 180 14.81 -10.77 -10.55
C ALA A 180 15.63 -10.25 -11.73
N ALA A 181 15.42 -8.99 -12.11
CA ALA A 181 16.19 -8.33 -13.19
C ALA A 181 17.69 -8.24 -12.85
N ARG A 182 18.05 -7.90 -11.61
CA ARG A 182 19.45 -7.79 -11.16
C ARG A 182 20.15 -9.14 -11.03
N LEU A 183 19.41 -10.19 -10.69
CA LEU A 183 19.91 -11.56 -10.55
C LEU A 183 19.89 -12.33 -11.89
N GLY A 184 19.42 -11.74 -12.98
CA GLY A 184 19.26 -12.43 -14.27
C GLY A 184 18.25 -13.57 -14.23
N VAL A 185 17.24 -13.48 -13.37
CA VAL A 185 16.17 -14.49 -13.26
C VAL A 185 15.12 -14.20 -14.33
N GLU A 186 15.18 -14.93 -15.45
CA GLU A 186 14.31 -14.68 -16.61
C GLU A 186 12.84 -15.04 -16.39
N ALA A 187 12.54 -15.93 -15.45
CA ALA A 187 11.17 -16.34 -15.17
C ALA A 187 10.75 -15.94 -13.73
N PRO A 188 9.78 -15.05 -13.54
CA PRO A 188 9.36 -14.58 -12.20
C PRO A 188 9.00 -15.70 -11.22
N ARG A 189 8.49 -16.85 -11.72
CA ARG A 189 8.16 -18.03 -10.91
C ARG A 189 9.36 -18.70 -10.23
N ARG A 190 10.59 -18.40 -10.68
CA ARG A 190 11.81 -18.96 -10.13
C ARG A 190 12.26 -18.26 -8.86
N LEU A 191 11.90 -16.98 -8.70
CA LEU A 191 12.20 -16.19 -7.51
C LEU A 191 11.00 -16.20 -6.55
N ARG A 192 11.21 -16.64 -5.33
CA ARG A 192 10.29 -16.45 -4.21
C ARG A 192 10.91 -15.46 -3.24
N MET A 193 10.12 -14.50 -2.77
CA MET A 193 10.61 -13.46 -1.88
C MET A 193 9.58 -13.15 -0.79
N LEU A 194 10.04 -13.08 0.46
CA LEU A 194 9.33 -12.39 1.52
C LEU A 194 9.94 -11.00 1.68
N ALA A 195 9.11 -9.99 1.72
CA ALA A 195 9.50 -8.62 2.01
C ALA A 195 8.30 -7.82 2.54
N HIS A 196 8.59 -6.74 3.24
CA HIS A 196 7.63 -5.77 3.75
C HIS A 196 7.86 -4.41 3.09
N HIS A 197 6.97 -3.45 3.28
CA HIS A 197 7.20 -2.06 2.88
C HIS A 197 8.52 -1.50 3.45
N ARG A 198 8.96 -1.98 4.62
CA ARG A 198 10.26 -1.65 5.23
C ARG A 198 11.44 -1.82 4.25
N GLN A 199 11.50 -2.94 3.51
CA GLN A 199 12.57 -3.19 2.54
C GLN A 199 12.48 -2.26 1.32
N VAL A 200 11.28 -1.90 0.90
CA VAL A 200 11.06 -0.92 -0.17
C VAL A 200 11.53 0.46 0.27
N ALA A 201 11.16 0.89 1.47
CA ALA A 201 11.61 2.17 2.04
C ALA A 201 13.13 2.23 2.18
N ALA A 202 13.76 1.14 2.65
CA ALA A 202 15.21 1.02 2.73
C ALA A 202 15.89 1.10 1.35
N ALA A 203 15.33 0.45 0.33
CA ALA A 203 15.87 0.52 -1.04
C ALA A 203 15.75 1.94 -1.63
N ILE A 204 14.68 2.68 -1.32
CA ILE A 204 14.51 4.09 -1.70
C ILE A 204 15.54 4.97 -0.98
N ALA A 205 15.80 4.72 0.31
CA ALA A 205 16.77 5.45 1.12
C ALA A 205 18.24 5.09 0.81
N GLY A 206 18.49 4.10 -0.08
CA GLY A 206 19.85 3.61 -0.37
C GLY A 206 20.43 2.72 0.73
N GLN A 207 19.59 2.18 1.61
CA GLN A 207 19.92 1.33 2.76
C GLN A 207 19.49 -0.14 2.54
N GLY A 208 19.27 -0.56 1.29
CA GLY A 208 18.75 -1.90 0.96
C GLY A 208 19.60 -3.04 1.52
N ARG A 209 20.93 -2.87 1.62
CA ARG A 209 21.82 -3.87 2.23
C ARG A 209 21.66 -4.03 3.74
N LEU A 210 21.20 -3.00 4.46
CA LEU A 210 20.98 -3.05 5.90
C LEU A 210 19.66 -3.75 6.25
N HIS A 211 18.71 -3.75 5.32
CA HIS A 211 17.38 -4.36 5.48
C HIS A 211 17.05 -5.25 4.29
N PRO A 212 17.76 -6.39 4.12
CA PRO A 212 17.54 -7.29 2.98
C PRO A 212 16.21 -8.04 3.11
N PRO A 213 15.55 -8.34 1.97
CA PRO A 213 14.45 -9.29 1.95
C PRO A 213 14.97 -10.73 2.16
N ARG A 214 14.06 -11.67 2.40
CA ARG A 214 14.39 -13.11 2.29
C ARG A 214 14.02 -13.60 0.89
N ALA A 215 14.96 -14.23 0.19
CA ALA A 215 14.77 -14.64 -1.20
C ALA A 215 15.28 -16.06 -1.45
N TRP A 216 14.62 -16.76 -2.38
CA TRP A 216 14.93 -18.13 -2.82
C TRP A 216 14.82 -18.22 -4.34
N ILE A 217 15.73 -18.92 -4.99
CA ILE A 217 15.68 -19.21 -6.41
C ILE A 217 15.53 -20.72 -6.61
N ASP A 218 14.58 -21.11 -7.47
CA ASP A 218 14.31 -22.51 -7.86
C ASP A 218 14.04 -23.47 -6.68
N GLY A 219 13.56 -22.97 -5.55
CA GLY A 219 13.29 -23.76 -4.35
C GLY A 219 14.55 -24.24 -3.61
N ALA A 220 15.73 -23.72 -3.94
CA ALA A 220 16.98 -23.94 -3.20
C ALA A 220 16.92 -23.30 -1.82
N ALA A 221 18.00 -23.39 -1.04
CA ALA A 221 18.14 -22.68 0.22
C ALA A 221 18.00 -21.16 0.04
N ALA A 222 17.63 -20.46 1.11
CA ALA A 222 17.55 -19.01 1.09
C ALA A 222 18.89 -18.40 0.66
N ILE A 223 18.85 -17.39 -0.19
CA ILE A 223 20.03 -16.62 -0.58
C ILE A 223 20.55 -15.89 0.65
N ALA A 224 21.85 -16.01 0.92
CA ALA A 224 22.46 -15.27 2.02
C ALA A 224 22.31 -13.76 1.79
N PRO A 225 22.02 -12.97 2.84
CA PRO A 225 21.76 -11.53 2.69
C PRO A 225 22.88 -10.75 1.99
N ASP A 226 24.13 -11.11 2.22
CA ASP A 226 25.34 -10.53 1.62
C ASP A 226 25.51 -10.90 0.14
N ALA A 227 24.91 -12.00 -0.31
CA ALA A 227 24.88 -12.44 -1.71
C ALA A 227 23.77 -11.76 -2.53
N LEU A 228 22.82 -11.08 -1.90
CA LEU A 228 21.82 -10.30 -2.61
C LEU A 228 22.43 -9.03 -3.22
N PRO A 229 22.04 -8.66 -4.46
CA PRO A 229 22.50 -7.41 -5.07
C PRO A 229 22.00 -6.20 -4.28
N ASP A 230 22.77 -5.12 -4.30
CA ASP A 230 22.30 -3.82 -3.79
C ASP A 230 21.25 -3.26 -4.75
N VAL A 231 20.01 -3.21 -4.31
CA VAL A 231 18.89 -2.68 -5.07
C VAL A 231 18.56 -1.28 -4.57
N ARG A 232 18.48 -0.32 -5.48
CA ARG A 232 18.02 1.05 -5.23
C ARG A 232 16.76 1.30 -6.03
N LEU A 233 15.78 1.90 -5.39
CA LEU A 233 14.52 2.29 -6.01
C LEU A 233 14.40 3.83 -6.06
N PRO A 234 13.77 4.37 -7.11
CA PRO A 234 13.54 5.81 -7.15
C PRO A 234 12.47 6.23 -6.14
N ALA A 235 12.69 7.37 -5.51
CA ALA A 235 11.63 8.04 -4.77
C ALA A 235 10.64 8.68 -5.76
N GLY A 236 9.32 8.50 -5.52
CA GLY A 236 8.30 9.18 -6.30
C GLY A 236 7.49 8.30 -7.25
N ALA A 237 6.65 8.96 -8.04
CA ALA A 237 5.65 8.29 -8.87
C ALA A 237 6.23 7.42 -10.00
N SER A 238 7.50 7.60 -10.37
CA SER A 238 8.18 6.75 -11.37
C SER A 238 8.30 5.29 -10.94
N LEU A 239 8.31 5.02 -9.62
CA LEU A 239 8.25 3.65 -9.09
C LEU A 239 6.98 2.92 -9.55
N ASN A 240 5.88 3.66 -9.77
CA ASN A 240 4.62 3.10 -10.22
C ASN A 240 4.69 2.47 -11.62
N LEU A 241 5.72 2.75 -12.43
CA LEU A 241 5.92 2.09 -13.72
C LEU A 241 6.20 0.59 -13.54
N VAL A 242 7.00 0.21 -12.53
CA VAL A 242 7.23 -1.20 -12.21
C VAL A 242 6.05 -1.80 -11.45
N THR A 243 5.51 -1.05 -10.49
CA THR A 243 4.34 -1.46 -9.71
C THR A 243 3.12 -1.68 -10.61
N GLY A 244 2.91 -0.83 -11.62
CA GLY A 244 1.85 -0.95 -12.61
C GLY A 244 1.94 -2.26 -13.38
N ALA A 245 3.12 -2.58 -13.91
CA ALA A 245 3.34 -3.80 -14.69
C ALA A 245 3.08 -5.08 -13.86
N THR A 246 3.59 -5.14 -12.62
CA THR A 246 3.34 -6.28 -11.72
C THR A 246 1.87 -6.39 -11.32
N GLY A 247 1.22 -5.26 -11.03
CA GLY A 247 -0.19 -5.18 -10.67
C GLY A 247 -1.13 -5.54 -11.82
N ALA A 248 -0.86 -5.07 -13.03
CA ALA A 248 -1.66 -5.40 -14.21
C ALA A 248 -1.65 -6.91 -14.49
N ARG A 249 -0.48 -7.55 -14.41
CA ARG A 249 -0.38 -9.02 -14.57
C ARG A 249 -1.16 -9.78 -13.49
N LEU A 250 -1.07 -9.35 -12.24
CA LEU A 250 -1.80 -9.94 -11.12
C LEU A 250 -3.32 -9.81 -11.33
N ILE A 251 -3.81 -8.61 -11.66
CA ILE A 251 -5.24 -8.38 -11.93
C ILE A 251 -5.71 -9.21 -13.14
N ALA A 252 -4.93 -9.26 -14.23
CA ALA A 252 -5.26 -10.07 -15.39
C ALA A 252 -5.39 -11.57 -15.04
N ALA A 253 -4.55 -12.08 -14.14
CA ALA A 253 -4.65 -13.46 -13.66
C ALA A 253 -5.89 -13.67 -12.77
N LEU A 254 -6.23 -12.74 -11.89
CA LEU A 254 -7.47 -12.78 -11.11
C LEU A 254 -8.71 -12.75 -12.01
N LEU A 255 -8.65 -12.06 -13.14
CA LEU A 255 -9.70 -12.03 -14.16
C LEU A 255 -9.74 -13.29 -15.04
N GLY A 256 -8.79 -14.23 -14.85
CA GLY A 256 -8.66 -15.42 -15.69
C GLY A 256 -8.15 -15.13 -17.11
N ARG A 257 -7.49 -13.99 -17.32
CA ARG A 257 -6.88 -13.61 -18.59
C ARG A 257 -5.45 -14.16 -18.77
N VAL A 258 -4.91 -14.72 -17.71
CA VAL A 258 -3.64 -15.44 -17.68
C VAL A 258 -3.92 -16.79 -17.02
N GLU A 259 -3.58 -17.89 -17.69
CA GLU A 259 -3.88 -19.24 -17.24
C GLU A 259 -3.24 -19.54 -15.87
N ARG A 260 -1.97 -19.18 -15.73
CA ARG A 260 -1.21 -19.33 -14.49
C ARG A 260 -0.31 -18.13 -14.27
N TYR A 261 -0.40 -17.56 -13.09
CA TYR A 261 0.48 -16.49 -12.61
C TYR A 261 1.31 -17.02 -11.44
N ALA A 262 2.59 -16.70 -11.43
CA ALA A 262 3.45 -16.80 -10.26
C ALA A 262 4.19 -15.48 -10.09
N GLY A 263 4.18 -14.94 -8.90
CA GLY A 263 4.75 -13.64 -8.57
C GLY A 263 4.60 -13.35 -7.08
N HIS A 264 4.37 -12.09 -6.75
CA HIS A 264 4.33 -11.62 -5.37
C HIS A 264 3.16 -10.68 -5.15
N ALA A 265 2.63 -10.66 -3.93
CA ALA A 265 1.59 -9.72 -3.51
C ALA A 265 1.78 -9.29 -2.05
N PRO A 266 1.60 -8.01 -1.70
CA PRO A 266 1.52 -7.58 -0.33
C PRO A 266 0.12 -7.87 0.24
N GLY A 267 0.04 -8.20 1.52
CA GLY A 267 -1.20 -8.45 2.24
C GLY A 267 -2.11 -9.53 1.64
N PRO A 268 -1.60 -10.64 1.06
CA PRO A 268 -2.46 -11.65 0.46
C PRO A 268 -3.32 -12.32 1.53
N LEU A 269 -4.62 -12.52 1.22
CA LEU A 269 -5.58 -13.16 2.13
C LEU A 269 -5.67 -12.47 3.52
N GLY A 270 -5.39 -11.17 3.58
CA GLY A 270 -5.39 -10.42 4.84
C GLY A 270 -4.18 -10.65 5.74
N LEU A 271 -3.08 -11.19 5.23
CA LEU A 271 -1.83 -11.33 5.97
C LEU A 271 -1.06 -10.00 6.04
N CYS A 272 -0.24 -9.84 7.08
CA CYS A 272 0.70 -8.72 7.19
C CYS A 272 1.89 -8.92 6.25
N GLY A 273 2.32 -7.84 5.54
CA GLY A 273 3.52 -7.86 4.70
C GLY A 273 3.35 -8.57 3.36
N GLY A 274 4.45 -8.94 2.71
CA GLY A 274 4.45 -9.42 1.34
C GLY A 274 4.97 -10.84 1.17
N TYR A 275 4.35 -11.58 0.23
CA TYR A 275 4.57 -13.02 0.03
C TYR A 275 4.65 -13.37 -1.45
N PRO A 276 5.36 -14.48 -1.79
CA PRO A 276 5.20 -15.11 -3.09
C PRO A 276 3.82 -15.75 -3.20
N VAL A 277 3.18 -15.59 -4.36
CA VAL A 277 1.83 -16.09 -4.62
C VAL A 277 1.72 -16.72 -6.00
N THR A 278 0.79 -17.66 -6.15
CA THR A 278 0.31 -18.16 -7.43
C THR A 278 -1.16 -17.85 -7.62
N ILE A 279 -1.58 -17.67 -8.87
CA ILE A 279 -2.98 -17.55 -9.25
C ILE A 279 -3.25 -18.53 -10.38
N CYS A 280 -4.22 -19.42 -10.17
CA CYS A 280 -4.69 -20.39 -11.15
C CYS A 280 -6.22 -20.36 -11.20
N GLY A 281 -6.80 -20.24 -12.37
CA GLY A 281 -8.26 -20.11 -12.51
C GLY A 281 -8.84 -18.91 -11.73
N GLY A 282 -8.09 -17.85 -11.55
CA GLY A 282 -8.47 -16.66 -10.78
C GLY A 282 -8.42 -16.85 -9.26
N ARG A 283 -7.96 -17.99 -8.74
CA ARG A 283 -7.80 -18.25 -7.30
C ARG A 283 -6.35 -18.00 -6.89
N LEU A 284 -6.16 -17.14 -5.87
CA LEU A 284 -4.86 -16.82 -5.30
C LEU A 284 -4.51 -17.79 -4.16
N GLU A 285 -3.27 -18.27 -4.18
CA GLU A 285 -2.69 -19.13 -3.16
C GLU A 285 -1.26 -18.65 -2.82
N LEU A 286 -0.80 -18.90 -1.59
CA LEU A 286 0.59 -18.64 -1.21
C LEU A 286 1.51 -19.67 -1.88
N ASP A 287 2.69 -19.22 -2.33
CA ASP A 287 3.71 -20.04 -2.96
C ASP A 287 5.01 -20.01 -2.13
N LEU A 288 4.89 -20.41 -0.84
CA LEU A 288 6.04 -20.40 0.06
C LEU A 288 7.12 -21.38 -0.42
N PRO A 289 8.42 -21.04 -0.24
CA PRO A 289 9.50 -21.96 -0.59
C PRO A 289 9.49 -23.18 0.34
N PRO A 290 10.02 -24.33 -0.12
CA PRO A 290 10.15 -25.51 0.71
C PRO A 290 10.90 -25.23 2.01
N GLY A 291 10.38 -25.74 3.14
CA GLY A 291 10.98 -25.59 4.46
C GLY A 291 10.65 -24.27 5.19
N LEU A 292 9.90 -23.36 4.56
CA LEU A 292 9.37 -22.17 5.22
C LEU A 292 7.90 -22.37 5.56
N THR A 293 7.57 -22.35 6.84
CA THR A 293 6.17 -22.44 7.30
C THR A 293 5.46 -21.09 7.17
N LEU A 294 4.13 -21.11 7.12
CA LEU A 294 3.32 -19.88 7.13
C LEU A 294 3.56 -19.07 8.41
N GLU A 295 3.69 -19.74 9.54
CA GLU A 295 3.93 -19.10 10.84
C GLU A 295 5.25 -18.31 10.84
N GLU A 296 6.34 -18.92 10.36
CA GLU A 296 7.65 -18.25 10.23
C GLU A 296 7.61 -17.08 9.25
N ALA A 297 6.89 -17.21 8.13
CA ALA A 297 6.73 -16.16 7.15
C ALA A 297 5.95 -14.97 7.72
N VAL A 298 4.87 -15.22 8.47
CA VAL A 298 4.09 -14.19 9.18
C VAL A 298 4.92 -13.54 10.27
N ALA A 299 5.67 -14.31 11.05
CA ALA A 299 6.54 -13.78 12.11
C ALA A 299 7.58 -12.80 11.54
N SER A 300 8.23 -13.16 10.42
CA SER A 300 9.19 -12.29 9.73
C SER A 300 8.55 -10.97 9.28
N ASN A 301 7.38 -11.02 8.65
CA ASN A 301 6.68 -9.81 8.19
C ASN A 301 6.20 -8.93 9.36
N ARG A 302 5.76 -9.51 10.48
CA ARG A 302 5.39 -8.76 11.68
C ARG A 302 6.59 -8.12 12.38
N GLU A 303 7.76 -8.75 12.31
CA GLU A 303 8.99 -8.15 12.81
C GLU A 303 9.36 -6.90 12.00
N TRP A 304 9.36 -7.01 10.67
CA TRP A 304 9.59 -5.86 9.77
C TRP A 304 8.54 -4.75 9.92
N ALA A 305 7.28 -5.09 10.18
CA ALA A 305 6.24 -4.09 10.48
C ALA A 305 6.57 -3.32 11.77
N ARG A 306 7.05 -4.01 12.83
CA ARG A 306 7.49 -3.36 14.07
C ARG A 306 8.73 -2.48 13.87
N GLU A 307 9.70 -2.92 13.06
CA GLU A 307 10.86 -2.10 12.67
C GLU A 307 10.45 -0.84 11.87
N GLU A 308 9.42 -0.94 11.04
CA GLU A 308 8.84 0.21 10.33
C GLU A 308 8.03 1.13 11.24
N GLY A 309 7.74 0.70 12.46
CA GLY A 309 7.01 1.47 13.45
C GLY A 309 5.50 1.22 13.47
N VAL A 310 5.00 0.16 12.84
CA VAL A 310 3.58 -0.21 12.91
C VAL A 310 3.44 -1.57 13.59
N SER A 311 2.60 -1.65 14.62
CA SER A 311 2.24 -2.93 15.21
C SER A 311 0.76 -3.02 15.51
N ILE A 312 0.21 -4.21 15.38
CA ILE A 312 -1.20 -4.51 15.64
C ILE A 312 -1.23 -5.70 16.61
N ASP A 313 -1.69 -5.48 17.83
CA ASP A 313 -1.77 -6.54 18.83
C ASP A 313 -2.98 -7.48 18.61
N ALA A 314 -3.07 -8.55 19.42
CA ALA A 314 -4.15 -9.53 19.32
C ALA A 314 -5.54 -8.93 19.56
N HIS A 315 -5.62 -7.83 20.29
CA HIS A 315 -6.87 -7.12 20.63
C HIS A 315 -7.27 -6.07 19.60
N GLY A 316 -6.48 -5.90 18.52
CA GLY A 316 -6.74 -4.90 17.49
C GLY A 316 -6.28 -3.49 17.86
N ASN A 317 -5.38 -3.32 18.82
CA ASN A 317 -4.76 -2.04 19.07
C ASN A 317 -3.63 -1.82 18.08
N VAL A 318 -3.71 -0.74 17.33
CA VAL A 318 -2.63 -0.25 16.46
C VAL A 318 -1.73 0.66 17.27
N ARG A 319 -0.42 0.46 17.18
CA ARG A 319 0.58 1.34 17.76
C ARG A 319 1.53 1.82 16.68
N ILE A 320 1.77 3.12 16.65
CA ILE A 320 2.71 3.79 15.76
C ILE A 320 3.91 4.23 16.60
N ALA A 321 5.08 3.66 16.33
CA ALA A 321 6.31 4.14 16.94
C ALA A 321 6.72 5.45 16.24
N SER A 322 6.91 6.53 17.03
CA SER A 322 7.39 7.79 16.46
C SER A 322 8.83 7.64 15.94
N GLY A 323 9.14 8.23 14.80
CA GLY A 323 10.49 8.23 14.23
C GLY A 323 11.55 8.82 15.17
N ARG A 324 11.13 9.65 16.14
CA ARG A 324 12.00 10.16 17.22
C ARG A 324 12.45 9.05 18.18
N ALA A 325 11.60 8.04 18.44
CA ALA A 325 11.95 6.90 19.31
C ALA A 325 12.86 5.89 18.59
N ALA A 326 12.70 5.71 17.27
CA ALA A 326 13.54 4.81 16.48
C ALA A 326 14.98 5.34 16.33
N LEU A 327 15.18 6.65 16.18
CA LEU A 327 16.49 7.28 16.14
C LEU A 327 17.22 7.29 17.51
N ALA A 328 16.48 7.28 18.63
CA ALA A 328 17.06 7.17 19.97
C ALA A 328 17.52 5.74 20.30
N ALA A 329 16.93 4.71 19.72
CA ALA A 329 17.31 3.31 19.91
C ALA A 329 18.58 2.92 19.13
N ASP A 330 18.82 3.52 17.96
CA ASP A 330 20.04 3.29 17.15
C ASP A 330 21.24 4.14 17.59
N GLY A 331 21.03 5.19 18.42
CA GLY A 331 22.09 6.07 18.92
C GLY A 331 22.73 5.65 20.25
N GLY A 332 22.32 4.54 20.85
CA GLY A 332 22.66 4.13 22.21
C GLY A 332 23.85 3.17 22.37
N ALA A 333 24.83 3.16 21.47
CA ALA A 333 26.06 2.39 21.68
C ALA A 333 27.29 3.26 21.41
N GLY A 334 27.76 3.97 22.46
CA GLY A 334 29.09 4.59 22.44
C GLY A 334 29.15 5.94 23.16
N GLY A 335 29.57 5.95 24.42
CA GLY A 335 30.02 7.16 25.09
C GLY A 335 29.83 7.15 26.62
N GLU A 336 30.83 6.66 27.32
CA GLU A 336 30.95 6.76 28.80
C GLU A 336 31.11 8.18 29.31
N SER A 337 30.41 8.40 30.41
CA SER A 337 30.79 9.20 31.62
C SER A 337 31.37 10.61 31.51
N SER A 338 30.67 11.57 32.13
CA SER A 338 31.25 12.26 33.30
C SER A 338 30.16 13.05 34.06
N GLU A 339 30.07 12.75 35.35
CA GLU A 339 29.31 13.49 36.36
C GLU A 339 29.91 14.89 36.54
N SER A 340 29.04 15.88 36.70
CA SER A 340 29.29 16.97 37.63
C SER A 340 27.96 17.61 38.02
N SER A 341 27.68 17.51 39.29
CA SER A 341 26.68 18.21 40.09
C SER A 341 26.92 19.70 40.09
N GLU A 342 25.88 20.54 39.97
CA GLU A 342 25.71 21.73 40.77
C GLU A 342 24.24 22.20 40.81
N SER A 343 23.80 22.37 42.01
CA SER A 343 22.52 22.91 42.45
C SER A 343 22.47 24.43 42.33
N SER A 344 21.35 25.03 41.91
CA SER A 344 20.88 26.30 42.42
C SER A 344 19.39 26.50 42.22
N GLU A 345 18.76 26.87 43.33
CA GLU A 345 17.34 27.20 43.54
C GLU A 345 16.96 28.57 42.93
N SER A 346 15.65 28.66 42.76
CA SER A 346 14.73 29.83 42.88
C SER A 346 14.48 30.65 41.61
N SER A 347 13.23 30.66 41.16
CA SER A 347 12.20 31.65 41.54
C SER A 347 10.92 31.42 40.71
N GLU A 348 9.80 31.36 41.40
CA GLU A 348 8.45 31.39 40.83
C GLU A 348 8.20 32.71 40.09
N SER A 349 7.76 32.63 38.85
CA SER A 349 6.93 33.66 38.24
C SER A 349 5.81 32.95 37.48
N SER A 350 4.61 33.07 38.01
CA SER A 350 3.36 32.65 37.37
C SER A 350 3.07 33.58 36.21
N GLU A 351 3.34 33.11 35.01
CA GLU A 351 2.72 33.62 33.80
C GLU A 351 1.89 32.51 33.21
N SER A 352 0.57 32.77 33.14
CA SER A 352 -0.43 31.96 32.45
C SER A 352 -0.05 31.88 30.97
N SER A 353 0.72 30.86 30.61
CA SER A 353 0.88 30.44 29.24
C SER A 353 -0.30 29.54 28.90
N GLU A 354 -1.27 30.04 28.12
CA GLU A 354 -2.12 29.19 27.30
C GLU A 354 -1.16 28.31 26.49
N SER A 355 -0.96 27.10 27.00
CA SER A 355 -0.23 26.05 26.28
C SER A 355 -1.00 25.77 25.00
N SER A 356 -0.46 26.22 23.86
CA SER A 356 -0.85 25.68 22.56
C SER A 356 -0.63 24.17 22.65
N GLU A 357 -1.68 23.40 22.88
CA GLU A 357 -1.67 21.97 22.67
C GLU A 357 -1.17 21.74 21.24
N SER A 358 0.08 21.39 21.11
CA SER A 358 0.63 20.83 19.88
C SER A 358 -0.28 19.65 19.54
N ALA A 359 -0.99 19.73 18.43
CA ALA A 359 -1.91 18.71 17.98
C ALA A 359 -1.10 17.46 17.63
N ALA A 360 -0.71 16.71 18.66
CA ALA A 360 0.06 15.49 18.51
C ALA A 360 -0.75 14.47 17.73
N LEU A 361 -0.12 13.82 16.74
CA LEU A 361 -0.76 12.74 16.00
C LEU A 361 -1.05 11.56 16.93
N PRO A 362 -2.20 10.90 16.82
CA PRO A 362 -2.52 9.73 17.63
C PRO A 362 -1.59 8.57 17.28
N LEU A 363 -0.74 8.17 18.23
CA LEU A 363 0.22 7.08 18.08
C LEU A 363 -0.34 5.72 18.52
N SER A 364 -1.56 5.68 19.04
CA SER A 364 -2.26 4.43 19.39
C SER A 364 -3.76 4.62 19.23
N TYR A 365 -4.42 3.63 18.63
CA TYR A 365 -5.87 3.59 18.42
C TYR A 365 -6.31 2.14 18.13
N ARG A 366 -7.62 1.88 18.20
CA ARG A 366 -8.18 0.58 17.84
C ARG A 366 -8.51 0.52 16.35
N ILE A 367 -8.48 -0.70 15.78
CA ILE A 367 -8.80 -0.90 14.35
C ILE A 367 -10.24 -0.48 14.00
N ASP A 368 -11.17 -0.48 14.93
CA ASP A 368 -12.56 -0.03 14.73
C ASP A 368 -12.70 1.50 14.76
N GLU A 369 -11.69 2.24 15.23
CA GLU A 369 -11.65 3.71 15.30
C GLU A 369 -11.02 4.38 14.06
N ILE A 370 -10.60 3.63 13.07
CA ILE A 370 -9.83 4.10 11.90
C ILE A 370 -10.45 5.31 11.20
N GLU A 371 -11.78 5.32 10.99
CA GLU A 371 -12.44 6.44 10.30
C GLU A 371 -12.49 7.70 11.16
N ASP A 372 -12.60 7.56 12.47
CA ASP A 372 -12.58 8.68 13.42
C ASP A 372 -11.18 9.29 13.51
N VAL A 373 -10.16 8.43 13.58
CA VAL A 373 -8.75 8.85 13.56
C VAL A 373 -8.42 9.52 12.24
N ALA A 374 -8.87 8.98 11.11
CA ALA A 374 -8.65 9.60 9.80
C ALA A 374 -9.30 11.00 9.71
N ARG A 375 -10.52 11.17 10.23
CA ARG A 375 -11.19 12.47 10.31
C ARG A 375 -10.45 13.45 11.23
N HIS A 376 -9.93 12.97 12.34
CA HIS A 376 -9.10 13.79 13.24
C HIS A 376 -7.81 14.25 12.52
N LEU A 377 -7.08 13.35 11.87
CA LEU A 377 -5.87 13.67 11.11
C LEU A 377 -6.12 14.68 9.99
N MET A 378 -7.26 14.59 9.30
CA MET A 378 -7.63 15.56 8.28
C MET A 378 -7.90 16.96 8.85
N ARG A 379 -8.46 17.05 10.07
CA ARG A 379 -8.61 18.33 10.79
C ARG A 379 -7.25 18.91 11.19
N VAL A 380 -6.37 18.10 11.78
CA VAL A 380 -5.01 18.52 12.14
C VAL A 380 -4.26 19.02 10.91
N LYS A 381 -4.34 18.31 9.77
CA LYS A 381 -3.76 18.77 8.50
C LYS A 381 -4.27 20.15 8.10
N ALA A 382 -5.60 20.35 8.11
CA ALA A 382 -6.21 21.62 7.74
C ALA A 382 -5.79 22.77 8.68
N ASP A 383 -5.65 22.50 9.98
CA ASP A 383 -5.20 23.48 10.97
C ASP A 383 -3.75 23.87 10.76
N LEU A 384 -2.86 22.91 10.55
CA LEU A 384 -1.44 23.17 10.27
C LEU A 384 -1.25 23.97 8.97
N GLN A 385 -2.03 23.67 7.94
CA GLN A 385 -1.98 24.40 6.67
C GLN A 385 -2.53 25.84 6.79
N ARG A 386 -3.55 26.08 7.63
CA ARG A 386 -4.06 27.45 7.91
C ARG A 386 -3.09 28.31 8.70
N ARG A 387 -2.30 27.73 9.61
CA ARG A 387 -1.31 28.47 10.40
C ARG A 387 -0.08 28.91 9.58
N ALA A 388 0.14 28.26 8.44
CA ALA A 388 1.26 28.53 7.53
C ALA A 388 0.91 29.51 6.39
N ALA A 389 -0.37 29.80 6.15
CA ALA A 389 -0.89 30.74 5.16
C ALA A 389 -1.11 32.13 5.76
#